data_5f30a14778091c03ef4c9c397164ef5b
#
_entry.id   5f30a14778091c03ef4c9c397164ef5b
#
_cell.length_a   1.000
_cell.length_b   1.000
_cell.length_c   1.000
_cell.angle_alpha   90.00
_cell.angle_beta   90.00
_cell.angle_gamma   90.00
#
_symmetry.space_group_name_H-M   'P 1'
#
loop_
_entity.id
_entity.type
_entity.pdbx_description
1 polymer ?
#
loop_
_entity_poly.entity_id
_entity_poly.type
_entity_poly.pdbx_seq_one_letter_code
_entity_poly.pdbx_strand_id
1 'polypeptide(L)'
;MTKTKKLALLAALTAVALTIFVAEAQIPPVVPVPGVKLGLANIVTLVTMALLGRREAGAVLVVRLILGSTFAGGFSGLMFSAAGGAAAYIVMCLLIKVFPEKLMWVVSVLAALAHNAGQLAVAVWVSGSASMLYYGTVLAAAGVITGVFTGFGAMYLTRAAKKLVK
;
A
#
# COMPACT_ATOMS: atom_id res chain seq x y z
N MET A 1 -19.22 -11.18 13.35
CA MET A 1 -18.74 -11.96 12.19
C MET A 1 -18.13 -13.28 12.67
N THR A 2 -18.50 -14.42 12.08
CA THR A 2 -17.91 -15.74 12.41
C THR A 2 -16.44 -15.82 11.96
N LYS A 3 -15.66 -16.71 12.61
CA LYS A 3 -14.23 -16.91 12.24
C LYS A 3 -14.07 -17.26 10.75
N THR A 4 -14.95 -18.14 10.22
CA THR A 4 -14.94 -18.56 8.82
C THR A 4 -15.21 -17.38 7.86
N LYS A 5 -16.23 -16.56 8.14
CA LYS A 5 -16.54 -15.36 7.33
C LYS A 5 -15.39 -14.37 7.34
N LYS A 6 -14.73 -14.18 8.48
CA LYS A 6 -13.56 -13.30 8.60
C LYS A 6 -12.40 -13.80 7.74
N LEU A 7 -12.12 -15.11 7.80
CA LEU A 7 -11.03 -15.71 7.02
C LEU A 7 -11.30 -15.63 5.51
N ALA A 8 -12.54 -15.91 5.08
CA ALA A 8 -12.92 -15.77 3.68
C ALA A 8 -12.78 -14.33 3.17
N LEU A 9 -13.16 -13.34 3.98
CA LEU A 9 -13.01 -11.93 3.64
C LEU A 9 -11.53 -11.53 3.54
N LEU A 10 -10.68 -11.99 4.47
CA LEU A 10 -9.23 -11.75 4.42
C LEU A 10 -8.60 -12.38 3.18
N ALA A 11 -8.99 -13.60 2.81
CA ALA A 11 -8.53 -14.26 1.59
C ALA A 11 -8.94 -13.47 0.33
N ALA A 12 -10.19 -13.03 0.25
CA ALA A 12 -10.68 -12.20 -0.86
C ALA A 12 -9.92 -10.86 -0.95
N LEU A 13 -9.74 -10.16 0.17
CA LEU A 13 -8.98 -8.91 0.22
C LEU A 13 -7.52 -9.12 -0.18
N THR A 14 -6.90 -10.23 0.25
CA THR A 14 -5.54 -10.57 -0.14
C THR A 14 -5.45 -10.85 -1.65
N ALA A 15 -6.41 -11.57 -2.22
CA ALA A 15 -6.46 -11.83 -3.66
C ALA A 15 -6.59 -10.53 -4.46
N VAL A 16 -7.49 -9.62 -4.05
CA VAL A 16 -7.61 -8.29 -4.68
C VAL A 16 -6.33 -7.48 -4.55
N ALA A 17 -5.70 -7.48 -3.37
CA ALA A 17 -4.43 -6.77 -3.17
C ALA A 17 -3.31 -7.33 -4.05
N LEU A 18 -3.25 -8.65 -4.22
CA LEU A 18 -2.28 -9.32 -5.08
C LEU A 18 -2.54 -9.01 -6.55
N THR A 19 -3.81 -9.03 -7.00
CA THR A 19 -4.18 -8.66 -8.38
C THR A 19 -3.76 -7.23 -8.70
N ILE A 20 -4.04 -6.26 -7.82
CA ILE A 20 -3.60 -4.88 -7.99
C ILE A 20 -2.07 -4.79 -8.04
N PHE A 21 -1.38 -5.51 -7.15
CA PHE A 21 0.08 -5.53 -7.10
C PHE A 21 0.71 -6.08 -8.38
N VAL A 22 0.16 -7.16 -8.94
CA VAL A 22 0.62 -7.75 -10.21
C VAL A 22 0.29 -6.83 -11.38
N ALA A 23 -0.90 -6.25 -11.42
CA ALA A 23 -1.29 -5.28 -12.45
C ALA A 23 -0.38 -4.03 -12.40
N GLU A 24 -0.11 -3.51 -11.21
CA GLU A 24 0.81 -2.37 -11.01
C GLU A 24 2.22 -2.68 -11.53
N ALA A 25 2.68 -3.93 -11.40
CA ALA A 25 4.00 -4.35 -11.89
C ALA A 25 4.13 -4.30 -13.42
N GLN A 26 3.01 -4.22 -14.16
CA GLN A 26 2.99 -4.06 -15.62
C GLN A 26 3.08 -2.57 -16.03
N ILE A 27 2.88 -1.64 -15.09
CA ILE A 27 2.98 -0.21 -15.36
C ILE A 27 4.46 0.19 -15.37
N PRO A 28 4.92 0.92 -16.39
CA PRO A 28 6.29 1.44 -16.40
C PRO A 28 6.57 2.26 -15.14
N PRO A 29 7.74 2.11 -14.51
CA PRO A 29 8.07 2.85 -13.31
C PRO A 29 8.13 4.36 -13.58
N VAL A 30 7.62 5.16 -12.64
CA VAL A 30 7.61 6.64 -12.72
C VAL A 30 9.03 7.22 -12.73
N VAL A 31 9.96 6.50 -12.12
CA VAL A 31 11.39 6.83 -12.09
C VAL A 31 12.18 5.61 -12.61
N PRO A 32 13.35 5.80 -13.24
CA PRO A 32 14.13 4.71 -13.81
C PRO A 32 14.88 3.89 -12.73
N VAL A 33 14.15 3.50 -11.68
CA VAL A 33 14.67 2.66 -10.58
C VAL A 33 13.87 1.36 -10.58
N PRO A 34 14.49 0.23 -10.92
CA PRO A 34 13.81 -1.07 -10.93
C PRO A 34 13.26 -1.42 -9.56
N GLY A 35 11.99 -1.82 -9.51
CA GLY A 35 11.32 -2.23 -8.28
C GLY A 35 10.54 -1.13 -7.57
N VAL A 36 10.71 0.15 -7.93
CA VAL A 36 9.87 1.24 -7.43
C VAL A 36 8.47 1.14 -8.03
N LYS A 37 7.45 1.26 -7.18
CA LYS A 37 6.03 1.14 -7.53
C LYS A 37 5.23 2.29 -6.94
N LEU A 38 4.06 2.58 -7.52
CA LEU A 38 3.16 3.64 -7.05
C LEU A 38 2.49 3.32 -5.70
N GLY A 39 2.42 2.03 -5.34
CA GLY A 39 1.81 1.57 -4.10
C GLY A 39 0.28 1.49 -4.16
N LEU A 40 -0.30 1.29 -5.35
CA LEU A 40 -1.76 1.22 -5.53
C LEU A 40 -2.41 0.13 -4.66
N ALA A 41 -1.73 -1.00 -4.45
CA ALA A 41 -2.23 -2.08 -3.61
C ALA A 41 -2.40 -1.69 -2.12
N ASN A 42 -1.86 -0.56 -1.67
CA ASN A 42 -2.06 -0.03 -0.32
C ASN A 42 -3.52 0.39 -0.07
N ILE A 43 -4.33 0.62 -1.13
CA ILE A 43 -5.78 0.84 -1.00
C ILE A 43 -6.44 -0.30 -0.22
N VAL A 44 -6.06 -1.56 -0.51
CA VAL A 44 -6.64 -2.74 0.17
C VAL A 44 -6.18 -2.80 1.62
N THR A 45 -4.92 -2.46 1.89
CA THR A 45 -4.41 -2.39 3.27
C THR A 45 -5.21 -1.37 4.10
N LEU A 46 -5.48 -0.19 3.54
CA LEU A 46 -6.25 0.85 4.21
C LEU A 46 -7.72 0.44 4.42
N VAL A 47 -8.37 -0.14 3.41
CA VAL A 47 -9.74 -0.68 3.52
C VAL A 47 -9.80 -1.78 4.58
N THR A 48 -8.86 -2.73 4.56
CA THR A 48 -8.80 -3.81 5.54
C THR A 48 -8.63 -3.25 6.95
N MET A 49 -7.77 -2.25 7.11
CA MET A 49 -7.54 -1.60 8.40
C MET A 49 -8.79 -0.90 8.92
N ALA A 50 -9.54 -0.24 8.05
CA ALA A 50 -10.77 0.45 8.40
C ALA A 50 -11.94 -0.49 8.74
N LEU A 51 -12.01 -1.68 8.10
CA LEU A 51 -13.09 -2.65 8.28
C LEU A 51 -12.81 -3.65 9.40
N LEU A 52 -11.60 -4.18 9.47
CA LEU A 52 -11.24 -5.32 10.31
C LEU A 52 -10.20 -4.99 11.39
N GLY A 53 -9.45 -3.92 11.19
CA GLY A 53 -8.44 -3.46 12.14
C GLY A 53 -7.01 -3.64 11.65
N ARG A 54 -6.07 -3.17 12.51
CA ARG A 54 -4.65 -3.09 12.18
C ARG A 54 -4.02 -4.46 11.96
N ARG A 55 -4.31 -5.43 12.84
CA ARG A 55 -3.71 -6.78 12.77
C ARG A 55 -4.04 -7.49 11.46
N GLU A 56 -5.29 -7.43 11.06
CA GLU A 56 -5.80 -8.01 9.83
C GLU A 56 -5.19 -7.34 8.59
N ALA A 57 -5.09 -6.03 8.61
CA ALA A 57 -4.43 -5.28 7.54
C ALA A 57 -2.94 -5.64 7.41
N GLY A 58 -2.25 -5.81 8.54
CA GLY A 58 -0.86 -6.29 8.55
C GLY A 58 -0.72 -7.69 7.98
N ALA A 59 -1.63 -8.61 8.32
CA ALA A 59 -1.63 -9.96 7.76
C ALA A 59 -1.82 -9.95 6.23
N VAL A 60 -2.79 -9.18 5.72
CA VAL A 60 -3.01 -9.02 4.27
C VAL A 60 -1.78 -8.42 3.59
N LEU A 61 -1.15 -7.41 4.20
CA LEU A 61 0.08 -6.82 3.67
C LEU A 61 1.21 -7.84 3.57
N VAL A 62 1.48 -8.60 4.64
CA VAL A 62 2.58 -9.58 4.67
C VAL A 62 2.35 -10.68 3.63
N VAL A 63 1.15 -11.27 3.60
CA VAL A 63 0.83 -12.33 2.62
C VAL A 63 0.93 -11.81 1.19
N ARG A 64 0.43 -10.60 0.91
CA ARG A 64 0.57 -9.95 -0.40
C ARG A 64 2.03 -9.75 -0.79
N LEU A 65 2.89 -9.30 0.13
CA LEU A 65 4.31 -9.08 -0.16
C LEU A 65 5.03 -10.38 -0.52
N ILE A 66 4.79 -11.43 0.25
CA ILE A 66 5.38 -12.75 -0.01
C ILE A 66 4.91 -13.29 -1.37
N LEU A 67 3.60 -13.39 -1.59
CA LEU A 67 3.05 -13.90 -2.84
C LEU A 67 3.37 -13.00 -4.03
N GLY A 68 3.30 -11.68 -3.86
CA GLY A 68 3.58 -10.71 -4.92
C GLY A 68 5.03 -10.77 -5.40
N SER A 69 5.97 -11.03 -4.51
CA SER A 69 7.38 -11.17 -4.89
C SER A 69 7.62 -12.43 -5.73
N THR A 70 6.87 -13.50 -5.51
CA THR A 70 6.99 -14.73 -6.31
C THR A 70 6.41 -14.56 -7.71
N PHE A 71 5.36 -13.72 -7.88
CA PHE A 71 4.68 -13.56 -9.16
C PHE A 71 5.19 -12.40 -10.02
N ALA A 72 5.65 -11.30 -9.43
CA ALA A 72 5.85 -10.06 -10.19
C ALA A 72 7.01 -9.17 -9.72
N GLY A 73 7.92 -9.63 -8.88
CA GLY A 73 8.93 -8.72 -8.37
C GLY A 73 10.29 -9.29 -8.08
N GLY A 74 10.40 -10.59 -7.90
CA GLY A 74 11.63 -11.21 -7.46
C GLY A 74 12.11 -10.62 -6.11
N PHE A 75 13.36 -10.88 -5.76
CA PHE A 75 13.95 -10.41 -4.50
C PHE A 75 14.07 -8.88 -4.42
N SER A 76 14.47 -8.24 -5.52
CA SER A 76 14.56 -6.78 -5.59
C SER A 76 13.20 -6.13 -5.38
N GLY A 77 12.17 -6.57 -6.12
CA GLY A 77 10.82 -6.07 -5.95
C GLY A 77 10.26 -6.27 -4.53
N LEU A 78 10.65 -7.37 -3.85
CA LEU A 78 10.28 -7.59 -2.45
C LEU A 78 10.87 -6.54 -1.53
N MET A 79 12.16 -6.22 -1.67
CA MET A 79 12.83 -5.22 -0.81
C MET A 79 12.16 -3.85 -0.91
N PHE A 80 11.94 -3.35 -2.13
CA PHE A 80 11.26 -2.07 -2.36
C PHE A 80 9.82 -2.08 -1.83
N SER A 81 9.06 -3.15 -2.12
CA SER A 81 7.67 -3.26 -1.70
C SER A 81 7.52 -3.46 -0.19
N ALA A 82 8.46 -4.16 0.45
CA ALA A 82 8.44 -4.36 1.90
C ALA A 82 8.75 -3.05 2.63
N ALA A 83 9.78 -2.32 2.24
CA ALA A 83 10.12 -1.05 2.85
C ALA A 83 9.00 -0.01 2.66
N GLY A 84 8.52 0.15 1.42
CA GLY A 84 7.41 1.05 1.14
C GLY A 84 6.12 0.63 1.83
N GLY A 85 5.77 -0.66 1.77
CA GLY A 85 4.57 -1.19 2.41
C GLY A 85 4.59 -1.07 3.93
N ALA A 86 5.73 -1.34 4.58
CA ALA A 86 5.90 -1.18 6.02
C ALA A 86 5.78 0.29 6.43
N ALA A 87 6.46 1.21 5.72
CA ALA A 87 6.37 2.64 6.00
C ALA A 87 4.92 3.15 5.87
N ALA A 88 4.23 2.80 4.79
CA ALA A 88 2.82 3.14 4.60
C ALA A 88 1.93 2.57 5.72
N TYR A 89 2.11 1.30 6.06
CA TYR A 89 1.35 0.63 7.11
C TYR A 89 1.52 1.30 8.48
N ILE A 90 2.75 1.68 8.84
CA ILE A 90 3.03 2.40 10.10
C ILE A 90 2.26 3.71 10.13
N VAL A 91 2.33 4.52 9.07
CA VAL A 91 1.61 5.79 8.97
C VAL A 91 0.10 5.57 9.05
N MET A 92 -0.46 4.58 8.34
CA MET A 92 -1.86 4.22 8.43
C MET A 92 -2.24 3.83 9.87
N CYS A 93 -1.42 3.02 10.55
CA CYS A 93 -1.65 2.63 11.93
C CYS A 93 -1.68 3.82 12.89
N LEU A 94 -0.84 4.81 12.70
CA LEU A 94 -0.81 6.00 13.53
C LEU A 94 -2.04 6.88 13.29
N LEU A 95 -2.42 7.07 12.04
CA LEU A 95 -3.38 8.10 11.63
C LEU A 95 -4.84 7.63 11.53
N ILE A 96 -5.10 6.33 11.32
CA ILE A 96 -6.47 5.82 11.08
C ILE A 96 -7.46 6.11 12.23
N LYS A 97 -6.97 6.28 13.46
CA LYS A 97 -7.79 6.63 14.62
C LYS A 97 -7.84 8.14 14.88
N VAL A 98 -6.92 8.91 14.30
CA VAL A 98 -6.83 10.35 14.47
C VAL A 98 -7.77 11.07 13.53
N PHE A 99 -7.86 10.57 12.29
CA PHE A 99 -8.69 11.19 11.26
C PHE A 99 -10.06 10.49 11.14
N PRO A 100 -11.16 11.27 11.00
CA PRO A 100 -12.47 10.71 10.70
C PRO A 100 -12.50 10.07 9.32
N GLU A 101 -13.44 9.15 9.08
CA GLU A 101 -13.55 8.39 7.84
C GLU A 101 -13.61 9.28 6.57
N LYS A 102 -14.24 10.47 6.67
CA LYS A 102 -14.30 11.44 5.55
C LYS A 102 -12.92 12.02 5.18
N LEU A 103 -11.94 11.92 6.05
CA LEU A 103 -10.56 12.35 5.80
C LEU A 103 -9.62 11.15 5.54
N MET A 104 -10.17 9.98 5.23
CA MET A 104 -9.37 8.78 4.88
C MET A 104 -8.42 9.03 3.71
N TRP A 105 -8.78 9.94 2.79
CA TRP A 105 -7.91 10.34 1.69
C TRP A 105 -6.63 11.05 2.18
N VAL A 106 -6.69 11.81 3.28
CA VAL A 106 -5.49 12.43 3.90
C VAL A 106 -4.57 11.35 4.45
N VAL A 107 -5.13 10.36 5.16
CA VAL A 107 -4.36 9.20 5.65
C VAL A 107 -3.68 8.46 4.50
N SER A 108 -4.39 8.28 3.39
CA SER A 108 -3.87 7.63 2.19
C SER A 108 -2.72 8.42 1.56
N VAL A 109 -2.84 9.74 1.42
CA VAL A 109 -1.77 10.60 0.88
C VAL A 109 -0.51 10.52 1.74
N LEU A 110 -0.65 10.66 3.06
CA LEU A 110 0.49 10.57 3.98
C LEU A 110 1.13 9.18 3.95
N ALA A 111 0.32 8.13 3.84
CA ALA A 111 0.81 6.75 3.69
C ALA A 111 1.51 6.53 2.34
N ALA A 112 1.02 7.13 1.25
CA ALA A 112 1.67 7.05 -0.07
C ALA A 112 3.01 7.78 -0.09
N LEU A 113 3.10 8.94 0.55
CA LEU A 113 4.36 9.65 0.73
C LEU A 113 5.37 8.82 1.54
N ALA A 114 4.92 8.22 2.64
CA ALA A 114 5.76 7.32 3.44
C ALA A 114 6.20 6.08 2.65
N HIS A 115 5.29 5.52 1.83
CA HIS A 115 5.61 4.41 0.93
C HIS A 115 6.76 4.77 -0.02
N ASN A 116 6.65 5.89 -0.70
CA ASN A 116 7.67 6.36 -1.64
C ASN A 116 8.98 6.71 -0.93
N ALA A 117 8.92 7.28 0.28
CA ALA A 117 10.12 7.52 1.09
C ALA A 117 10.82 6.21 1.48
N GLY A 118 10.06 5.17 1.85
CA GLY A 118 10.61 3.84 2.14
C GLY A 118 11.29 3.21 0.93
N GLN A 119 10.68 3.32 -0.26
CA GLN A 119 11.29 2.84 -1.50
C GLN A 119 12.55 3.64 -1.87
N LEU A 120 12.52 4.96 -1.69
CA LEU A 120 13.66 5.82 -1.97
C LEU A 120 14.85 5.50 -1.05
N ALA A 121 14.57 5.20 0.22
CA ALA A 121 15.61 4.75 1.17
C ALA A 121 16.29 3.46 0.70
N VAL A 122 15.51 2.49 0.20
CA VAL A 122 16.06 1.26 -0.40
C VAL A 122 16.86 1.58 -1.66
N ALA A 123 16.37 2.50 -2.53
CA ALA A 123 17.08 2.89 -3.73
C ALA A 123 18.47 3.50 -3.41
N VAL A 124 18.54 4.39 -2.43
CA VAL A 124 19.80 4.98 -1.95
C VAL A 124 20.73 3.89 -1.39
N TRP A 125 20.19 3.00 -0.57
CA TRP A 125 20.98 1.94 0.04
C TRP A 125 21.54 0.96 -1.00
N VAL A 126 20.73 0.51 -1.95
CA VAL A 126 21.14 -0.46 -2.98
C VAL A 126 22.10 0.16 -3.99
N SER A 127 21.88 1.41 -4.38
CA SER A 127 22.76 2.12 -5.34
C SER A 127 24.04 2.63 -4.73
N GLY A 128 24.10 2.75 -3.39
CA GLY A 128 25.22 3.41 -2.69
C GLY A 128 25.35 4.91 -3.02
N SER A 129 24.32 5.52 -3.65
CA SER A 129 24.41 6.89 -4.14
C SER A 129 23.27 7.78 -3.62
N ALA A 130 23.65 8.89 -2.97
CA ALA A 130 22.70 9.91 -2.55
C ALA A 130 22.01 10.63 -3.72
N SER A 131 22.52 10.50 -4.95
CA SER A 131 21.88 11.09 -6.13
C SER A 131 20.45 10.56 -6.37
N MET A 132 20.11 9.37 -5.85
CA MET A 132 18.75 8.85 -5.88
C MET A 132 17.74 9.78 -5.19
N LEU A 133 18.17 10.62 -4.25
CA LEU A 133 17.29 11.57 -3.56
C LEU A 133 16.67 12.61 -4.51
N TYR A 134 17.28 12.89 -5.66
CA TYR A 134 16.69 13.78 -6.68
C TYR A 134 15.34 13.25 -7.21
N TYR A 135 15.14 11.94 -7.21
CA TYR A 135 13.86 11.36 -7.58
C TYR A 135 12.76 11.54 -6.51
N GLY A 136 13.14 11.98 -5.31
CA GLY A 136 12.20 12.19 -4.19
C GLY A 136 11.10 13.18 -4.52
N THR A 137 11.37 14.25 -5.26
CA THR A 137 10.37 15.24 -5.66
C THR A 137 9.33 14.65 -6.61
N VAL A 138 9.77 13.86 -7.59
CA VAL A 138 8.89 13.17 -8.54
C VAL A 138 8.04 12.13 -7.82
N LEU A 139 8.66 11.34 -6.93
CA LEU A 139 7.96 10.34 -6.13
C LEU A 139 6.98 10.97 -5.14
N ALA A 140 7.30 12.14 -4.58
CA ALA A 140 6.39 12.88 -3.71
C ALA A 140 5.15 13.34 -4.49
N ALA A 141 5.32 13.94 -5.67
CA ALA A 141 4.21 14.36 -6.53
C ALA A 141 3.34 13.16 -6.94
N ALA A 142 3.96 12.07 -7.40
CA ALA A 142 3.26 10.83 -7.71
C ALA A 142 2.52 10.27 -6.49
N GLY A 143 3.14 10.30 -5.30
CA GLY A 143 2.53 9.86 -4.05
C GLY A 143 1.30 10.67 -3.64
N VAL A 144 1.31 11.98 -3.85
CA VAL A 144 0.11 12.81 -3.62
C VAL A 144 -1.01 12.40 -4.55
N ILE A 145 -0.74 12.29 -5.85
CA ILE A 145 -1.76 11.94 -6.86
C ILE A 145 -2.33 10.55 -6.58
N THR A 146 -1.48 9.55 -6.42
CA THR A 146 -1.91 8.17 -6.16
C THR A 146 -2.57 8.04 -4.79
N GLY A 147 -2.10 8.77 -3.78
CA GLY A 147 -2.67 8.80 -2.44
C GLY A 147 -4.08 9.39 -2.40
N VAL A 148 -4.33 10.45 -3.16
CA VAL A 148 -5.68 11.03 -3.32
C VAL A 148 -6.61 10.02 -3.98
N PHE A 149 -6.18 9.44 -5.11
CA PHE A 149 -6.97 8.45 -5.86
C PHE A 149 -7.30 7.22 -5.00
N THR A 150 -6.29 6.60 -4.40
CA THR A 150 -6.46 5.42 -3.54
C THR A 150 -7.24 5.73 -2.26
N GLY A 151 -7.11 6.95 -1.74
CA GLY A 151 -7.82 7.40 -0.55
C GLY A 151 -9.32 7.56 -0.76
N PHE A 152 -9.75 8.20 -1.86
CA PHE A 152 -11.16 8.27 -2.22
C PHE A 152 -11.72 6.89 -2.55
N GLY A 153 -10.96 6.06 -3.28
CA GLY A 153 -11.33 4.67 -3.54
C GLY A 153 -11.52 3.87 -2.25
N ALA A 154 -10.57 3.98 -1.30
CA ALA A 154 -10.67 3.32 0.00
C ALA A 154 -11.88 3.79 0.81
N MET A 155 -12.17 5.09 0.80
CA MET A 155 -13.33 5.64 1.49
C MET A 155 -14.64 5.10 0.91
N TYR A 156 -14.77 5.06 -0.41
CA TYR A 156 -15.95 4.53 -1.09
C TYR A 156 -16.12 3.02 -0.82
N LEU A 157 -15.05 2.24 -1.00
CA LEU A 157 -15.05 0.80 -0.77
C LEU A 157 -15.37 0.46 0.69
N THR A 158 -14.82 1.20 1.64
CA THR A 158 -15.09 1.00 3.06
C THR A 158 -16.57 1.24 3.38
N ARG A 159 -17.17 2.31 2.84
CA ARG A 159 -18.60 2.59 3.03
C ARG A 159 -19.50 1.53 2.42
N ALA A 160 -19.18 1.06 1.21
CA ALA A 160 -19.91 0.00 0.54
C ALA A 160 -19.81 -1.33 1.33
N ALA A 161 -18.58 -1.71 1.72
CA ALA A 161 -18.33 -2.97 2.42
C ALA A 161 -18.91 -3.00 3.85
N LYS A 162 -19.01 -1.87 4.54
CA LYS A 162 -19.67 -1.80 5.86
C LYS A 162 -21.13 -2.26 5.83
N LYS A 163 -21.82 -2.09 4.69
CA LYS A 163 -23.20 -2.58 4.51
C LYS A 163 -23.29 -4.09 4.39
N LEU A 164 -22.20 -4.75 3.96
CA LEU A 164 -22.14 -6.20 3.76
C LEU A 164 -21.59 -6.94 5.00
N VAL A 165 -20.84 -6.25 5.85
CA VAL A 165 -20.17 -6.83 7.03
C VAL A 165 -21.02 -6.72 8.31
N LYS A 166 -22.07 -5.88 8.28
CA LYS A 166 -23.12 -5.86 9.31
C LYS A 166 -24.05 -7.07 9.15
#